data_fe35749dea55de5ab6385eabdfc8c3cb
#
_entry.id   fe35749dea55de5ab6385eabdfc8c3cb
#
_cell.length_a   1.000
_cell.length_b   1.000
_cell.length_c   1.000
_cell.angle_alpha   90.00
_cell.angle_beta   90.00
_cell.angle_gamma   90.00
#
_symmetry.space_group_name_H-M   'P 1'
#
loop_
_entity.id
_entity.type
_entity.pdbx_description
1 polymer ?
#
loop_
_entity_poly.entity_id
_entity_poly.type
_entity_poly.pdbx_seq_one_letter_code
_entity_poly.pdbx_strand_id
1 'polypeptide(L)'
;MARRWLAASLAVVMLAGCGIGDAKGGGDGDSGYRVGGHELTEGEFRYGLAPQRHKDVTLQPDVVLVEGGAEAVRSVTADGLTWTIDANAKGAADLVPGKVMFATARGVGRVVDAQRSGDTVAVTIAPVEFTEVVRDGTFASDGAVPLDNILSYSSEGALWTDPQAATEAGAAEPSPAGRSLPVGRALRRAPADRERVEMPRPVAGAPKTTKTNGFEVTPTCCANGVGADLRYDDNEIRIQASVKLIMKSPSARFHLAVSGGKITIAELQVYGGGGIKIDVSAASAIGHLRQLDRTFTIPIDFSVPVGLILGIPFTLSANQEVLVKTAFSAKDGNVRASGEYAIGGTLGFGYRDGNWGVHKVDGPHIKSSLLESVRGVSVGANGIVLDFKTNFRLGIGALGFSAGLNFGLVVSTGVARGSALSQFFPLVPGERSLDCKGASLTVDTTYNVGYSIPAIVQKVVNFFLRVFNAKPIARSGGIPDPPARKNIFSRAQYEPKGCQA
;
A
#
# COMPACT_ATOMS: atom_id res chain seq x y z
N MET A 1 70.59 15.44 15.08
CA MET A 1 70.32 15.25 16.51
C MET A 1 68.86 14.81 16.75
N ALA A 2 68.77 13.64 17.33
CA ALA A 2 67.79 13.18 18.31
C ALA A 2 66.28 13.27 17.86
N ARG A 3 65.68 12.20 17.74
CA ARG A 3 65.09 11.09 18.54
C ARG A 3 63.58 11.11 18.51
N ARG A 4 62.96 10.01 17.95
CA ARG A 4 62.04 9.08 18.62
C ARG A 4 60.62 9.66 18.95
N TRP A 5 59.48 8.99 18.83
CA TRP A 5 59.11 7.58 18.97
C TRP A 5 57.76 7.26 18.24
N LEU A 6 57.66 6.03 17.82
CA LEU A 6 56.50 5.20 17.49
C LEU A 6 55.29 5.38 18.42
N ALA A 7 54.10 5.32 17.81
CA ALA A 7 52.97 4.62 18.37
C ALA A 7 52.13 4.03 17.24
N ALA A 8 52.21 2.74 17.10
CA ALA A 8 51.27 1.94 16.29
C ALA A 8 50.00 1.79 17.08
N SER A 9 48.88 2.12 16.48
CA SER A 9 47.56 1.75 17.01
C SER A 9 46.83 0.92 15.99
N LEU A 10 46.70 -0.37 16.30
CA LEU A 10 45.88 -1.37 15.68
C LEU A 10 44.43 -0.89 15.62
N ALA A 11 43.92 -0.64 14.43
CA ALA A 11 42.49 -0.54 14.21
C ALA A 11 41.98 -1.96 13.98
N VAL A 12 41.36 -2.52 15.01
CA VAL A 12 40.57 -3.74 14.93
C VAL A 12 39.31 -3.41 14.14
N VAL A 13 39.23 -3.88 12.90
CA VAL A 13 38.01 -3.91 12.12
C VAL A 13 37.11 -4.97 12.73
N MET A 14 36.16 -4.55 13.55
CA MET A 14 35.04 -5.39 13.93
C MET A 14 34.07 -5.45 12.75
N LEU A 15 34.16 -6.51 11.99
CA LEU A 15 33.08 -7.00 11.14
C LEU A 15 31.96 -7.47 12.09
N ALA A 16 31.03 -6.57 12.40
CA ALA A 16 29.77 -6.97 12.96
C ALA A 16 28.95 -7.62 11.85
N GLY A 17 29.03 -8.94 11.78
CA GLY A 17 28.15 -9.76 10.97
C GLY A 17 26.71 -9.52 11.42
N CYS A 18 25.83 -9.25 10.46
CA CYS A 18 24.38 -9.35 10.66
C CYS A 18 24.06 -10.80 11.01
N GLY A 19 24.02 -11.08 12.30
CA GLY A 19 23.48 -12.34 12.82
C GLY A 19 21.99 -12.35 12.57
N ILE A 20 21.55 -13.23 11.69
CA ILE A 20 20.17 -13.68 11.63
C ILE A 20 19.92 -14.39 12.95
N GLY A 21 19.29 -13.70 13.89
CA GLY A 21 18.87 -14.30 15.14
C GLY A 21 17.76 -15.28 14.83
N ASP A 22 18.06 -16.57 14.94
CA ASP A 22 17.06 -17.62 15.07
C ASP A 22 16.20 -17.31 16.30
N ALA A 23 14.95 -16.94 16.06
CA ALA A 23 13.95 -16.83 17.09
C ALA A 23 13.66 -18.24 17.61
N LYS A 24 14.31 -18.61 18.71
CA LYS A 24 13.92 -19.77 19.50
C LYS A 24 12.50 -19.50 20.02
N GLY A 25 11.57 -20.35 19.59
CA GLY A 25 10.24 -20.40 20.17
C GLY A 25 10.30 -20.78 21.65
N GLY A 26 9.56 -20.08 22.45
CA GLY A 26 9.34 -20.43 23.83
C GLY A 26 8.89 -19.26 24.68
N GLY A 27 7.66 -19.27 25.17
CA GLY A 27 7.24 -18.52 26.33
C GLY A 27 6.36 -17.29 26.05
N ASP A 28 5.20 -17.35 26.62
CA ASP A 28 4.17 -16.31 26.67
C ASP A 28 4.71 -14.88 26.90
N GLY A 29 4.36 -13.96 26.00
CA GLY A 29 4.10 -12.58 26.35
C GLY A 29 4.93 -11.47 25.73
N ASP A 30 6.13 -11.71 25.18
CA ASP A 30 7.01 -10.64 24.69
C ASP A 30 7.33 -10.80 23.19
N SER A 31 6.97 -9.77 22.39
CA SER A 31 7.25 -9.74 20.96
C SER A 31 8.71 -9.39 20.64
N GLY A 32 9.46 -8.86 21.62
CA GLY A 32 10.79 -8.28 21.44
C GLY A 32 10.81 -7.01 20.58
N TYR A 33 9.64 -6.45 20.25
CA TYR A 33 9.48 -5.29 19.38
C TYR A 33 9.12 -4.04 20.21
N ARG A 34 9.78 -2.91 19.94
CA ARG A 34 9.63 -1.68 20.73
C ARG A 34 9.16 -0.49 19.91
N VAL A 35 8.25 0.30 20.48
CA VAL A 35 7.75 1.55 19.90
C VAL A 35 7.85 2.65 20.95
N GLY A 36 8.64 3.70 20.68
CA GLY A 36 8.81 4.81 21.62
C GLY A 36 9.31 4.38 23.00
N GLY A 37 10.08 3.29 23.08
CA GLY A 37 10.56 2.73 24.36
C GLY A 37 9.60 1.74 25.04
N HIS A 38 8.34 1.67 24.59
CA HIS A 38 7.36 0.67 25.02
C HIS A 38 7.58 -0.63 24.27
N GLU A 39 7.69 -1.74 24.98
CA GLU A 39 7.78 -3.09 24.45
C GLU A 39 6.37 -3.61 24.20
N LEU A 40 6.10 -4.01 22.93
CA LEU A 40 4.76 -4.45 22.54
C LEU A 40 4.47 -5.85 23.08
N THR A 41 3.31 -6.04 23.68
CA THR A 41 2.76 -7.38 23.92
C THR A 41 2.51 -8.10 22.58
N GLU A 42 2.31 -9.42 22.59
CA GLU A 42 1.97 -10.18 21.39
C GLU A 42 0.66 -9.67 20.76
N GLY A 43 -0.31 -9.30 21.57
CA GLY A 43 -1.55 -8.70 21.12
C GLY A 43 -1.34 -7.35 20.42
N GLU A 44 -0.56 -6.45 21.03
CA GLU A 44 -0.24 -5.14 20.45
C GLU A 44 0.61 -5.26 19.19
N PHE A 45 1.54 -6.21 19.14
CA PHE A 45 2.33 -6.51 17.95
C PHE A 45 1.44 -6.95 16.79
N ARG A 46 0.44 -7.77 17.07
CA ARG A 46 -0.49 -8.31 16.07
C ARG A 46 -1.58 -7.31 15.67
N TYR A 47 -2.21 -6.67 16.64
CA TYR A 47 -3.41 -5.88 16.44
C TYR A 47 -3.22 -4.36 16.61
N GLY A 48 -2.03 -3.93 17.03
CA GLY A 48 -1.68 -2.53 17.27
C GLY A 48 -2.01 -2.05 18.67
N LEU A 49 -1.46 -0.89 19.01
CA LEU A 49 -1.64 -0.24 20.33
C LEU A 49 -3.10 0.14 20.58
N ALA A 50 -3.51 0.05 21.84
CA ALA A 50 -4.83 0.50 22.28
C ALA A 50 -4.92 2.03 22.39
N PRO A 51 -6.08 2.65 22.10
CA PRO A 51 -6.31 4.05 22.36
C PRO A 51 -6.41 4.32 23.87
N GLN A 52 -5.99 5.52 24.29
CA GLN A 52 -6.09 5.99 25.65
C GLN A 52 -6.88 7.31 25.69
N ARG A 53 -7.66 7.52 26.74
CA ARG A 53 -8.34 8.80 26.93
C ARG A 53 -7.31 9.88 27.27
N HIS A 54 -7.44 11.03 26.62
CA HIS A 54 -6.60 12.19 26.89
C HIS A 54 -7.46 13.45 27.02
N LYS A 55 -7.10 14.35 27.95
CA LYS A 55 -7.89 15.55 28.25
C LYS A 55 -8.02 16.52 27.06
N ASP A 56 -7.03 16.54 26.19
CA ASP A 56 -6.97 17.45 25.03
C ASP A 56 -7.55 16.83 23.74
N VAL A 57 -8.20 15.65 23.85
CA VAL A 57 -8.85 14.98 22.74
C VAL A 57 -10.29 14.63 23.08
N THR A 58 -11.21 15.05 22.25
CA THR A 58 -12.62 14.67 22.33
C THR A 58 -12.95 13.73 21.20
N LEU A 59 -13.41 12.53 21.53
CA LEU A 59 -13.92 11.57 20.54
C LEU A 59 -15.38 11.92 20.15
N GLN A 60 -15.85 11.42 19.03
CA GLN A 60 -17.24 11.52 18.65
C GLN A 60 -18.13 10.73 19.63
N PRO A 61 -19.41 11.14 19.85
CA PRO A 61 -20.28 10.51 20.84
C PRO A 61 -20.68 9.05 20.53
N ASP A 62 -20.54 8.63 19.28
CA ASP A 62 -20.84 7.29 18.81
C ASP A 62 -19.61 6.36 18.81
N VAL A 63 -18.43 6.87 19.24
CA VAL A 63 -17.22 6.06 19.37
C VAL A 63 -17.24 5.24 20.64
N VAL A 64 -17.09 3.95 20.50
CA VAL A 64 -16.99 2.97 21.59
C VAL A 64 -15.53 2.53 21.72
N LEU A 65 -14.90 2.94 22.82
CA LEU A 65 -13.59 2.43 23.21
C LEU A 65 -13.73 1.02 23.81
N VAL A 66 -13.01 0.05 23.26
CA VAL A 66 -12.94 -1.30 23.86
C VAL A 66 -11.78 -1.32 24.83
N GLU A 67 -12.06 -1.40 26.13
CA GLU A 67 -11.03 -1.48 27.16
C GLU A 67 -10.34 -2.86 27.11
N GLY A 68 -9.05 -2.89 27.42
CA GLY A 68 -8.19 -4.04 27.21
C GLY A 68 -7.51 -4.04 25.83
N GLY A 69 -8.02 -3.23 24.89
CA GLY A 69 -7.36 -3.05 23.59
C GLY A 69 -7.06 -4.37 22.88
N ALA A 70 -5.78 -4.61 22.58
CA ALA A 70 -5.32 -5.80 21.90
C ALA A 70 -5.61 -7.11 22.67
N GLU A 71 -5.58 -7.06 23.99
CA GLU A 71 -5.86 -8.23 24.85
C GLU A 71 -7.34 -8.62 24.85
N ALA A 72 -8.24 -7.70 24.50
CA ALA A 72 -9.65 -7.98 24.32
C ALA A 72 -9.95 -8.62 22.95
N VAL A 73 -8.98 -8.64 22.02
CA VAL A 73 -9.15 -9.21 20.68
C VAL A 73 -8.81 -10.70 20.71
N ARG A 74 -9.77 -11.56 20.39
CA ARG A 74 -9.59 -13.01 20.29
C ARG A 74 -9.09 -13.44 18.91
N SER A 75 -9.65 -12.87 17.85
CA SER A 75 -9.23 -13.14 16.47
C SER A 75 -9.66 -12.02 15.52
N VAL A 76 -9.03 -11.97 14.35
CA VAL A 76 -9.39 -11.05 13.27
C VAL A 76 -9.29 -11.81 11.95
N THR A 77 -10.26 -11.63 11.06
CA THR A 77 -10.21 -12.22 9.72
C THR A 77 -9.07 -11.64 8.89
N ALA A 78 -8.53 -12.41 7.94
CA ALA A 78 -7.39 -12.00 7.09
C ALA A 78 -7.62 -10.68 6.32
N ASP A 79 -8.88 -10.33 6.07
CA ASP A 79 -9.29 -9.07 5.46
C ASP A 79 -9.39 -7.89 6.46
N GLY A 80 -9.22 -8.15 7.76
CA GLY A 80 -9.32 -7.13 8.80
C GLY A 80 -10.73 -6.57 9.01
N LEU A 81 -11.77 -7.19 8.42
CA LEU A 81 -13.14 -6.67 8.48
C LEU A 81 -13.93 -7.21 9.68
N THR A 82 -13.69 -8.44 10.11
CA THR A 82 -14.41 -9.03 11.26
C THR A 82 -13.47 -9.28 12.43
N TRP A 83 -13.82 -8.68 13.56
CA TRP A 83 -13.08 -8.70 14.81
C TRP A 83 -13.86 -9.48 15.86
N THR A 84 -13.29 -10.52 16.42
CA THR A 84 -13.88 -11.26 17.54
C THR A 84 -13.34 -10.68 18.83
N ILE A 85 -14.20 -10.03 19.59
CA ILE A 85 -13.89 -9.32 20.84
C ILE A 85 -14.40 -10.12 22.04
N ASP A 86 -13.67 -10.08 23.15
CA ASP A 86 -14.12 -10.63 24.42
C ASP A 86 -15.41 -9.88 24.86
N ALA A 87 -16.49 -10.61 25.08
CA ALA A 87 -17.78 -10.03 25.48
C ALA A 87 -17.76 -9.38 26.88
N ASN A 88 -16.78 -9.73 27.70
CA ASN A 88 -16.59 -9.16 29.03
C ASN A 88 -15.74 -7.87 29.01
N ALA A 89 -15.08 -7.54 27.89
CA ALA A 89 -14.36 -6.29 27.77
C ALA A 89 -15.33 -5.12 27.88
N LYS A 90 -14.98 -4.12 28.71
CA LYS A 90 -15.79 -2.92 28.84
C LYS A 90 -15.89 -2.20 27.50
N GLY A 91 -17.11 -1.82 27.12
CA GLY A 91 -17.45 -1.29 25.79
C GLY A 91 -17.89 -2.36 24.79
N ALA A 92 -17.55 -3.65 24.98
CA ALA A 92 -17.99 -4.70 24.04
C ALA A 92 -19.52 -4.81 23.95
N ALA A 93 -20.25 -4.52 25.02
CA ALA A 93 -21.71 -4.53 25.05
C ALA A 93 -22.35 -3.41 24.20
N ASP A 94 -21.61 -2.31 24.00
CA ASP A 94 -22.07 -1.12 23.27
C ASP A 94 -21.76 -1.19 21.78
N LEU A 95 -21.06 -2.24 21.33
CA LEU A 95 -20.75 -2.48 19.92
C LEU A 95 -22.00 -2.95 19.17
N VAL A 96 -22.76 -1.98 18.67
CA VAL A 96 -23.98 -2.21 17.87
C VAL A 96 -23.85 -1.51 16.52
N PRO A 97 -24.60 -1.94 15.47
CA PRO A 97 -24.58 -1.29 14.17
C PRO A 97 -24.78 0.23 14.26
N GLY A 98 -23.96 0.98 13.52
CA GLY A 98 -23.95 2.43 13.51
C GLY A 98 -22.97 3.08 14.49
N LYS A 99 -22.49 2.38 15.51
CA LYS A 99 -21.39 2.85 16.38
C LYS A 99 -20.04 2.74 15.68
N VAL A 100 -19.04 3.44 16.17
CA VAL A 100 -17.65 3.29 15.73
C VAL A 100 -16.89 2.51 16.80
N MET A 101 -16.44 1.31 16.45
CA MET A 101 -15.51 0.55 17.29
C MET A 101 -14.12 1.20 17.26
N PHE A 102 -13.48 1.35 18.40
CA PHE A 102 -12.09 1.73 18.54
C PHE A 102 -11.42 0.84 19.58
N ALA A 103 -10.91 -0.31 19.14
CA ALA A 103 -10.25 -1.28 20.01
C ALA A 103 -8.73 -1.08 20.03
N THR A 104 -8.12 -0.91 18.84
CA THR A 104 -6.67 -0.72 18.69
C THR A 104 -6.38 0.21 17.51
N ALA A 105 -5.10 0.53 17.28
CA ALA A 105 -4.66 1.29 16.10
C ALA A 105 -5.16 0.71 14.77
N ARG A 106 -5.37 -0.60 14.70
CA ARG A 106 -5.85 -1.32 13.52
C ARG A 106 -7.32 -1.71 13.60
N GLY A 107 -7.87 -1.76 14.80
CA GLY A 107 -9.26 -2.12 15.09
C GLY A 107 -10.18 -0.91 15.21
N VAL A 108 -10.24 -0.09 14.15
CA VAL A 108 -11.11 1.10 14.09
C VAL A 108 -12.02 1.01 12.88
N GLY A 109 -13.33 1.19 13.08
CA GLY A 109 -14.28 1.19 11.98
C GLY A 109 -15.71 1.31 12.45
N ARG A 110 -16.60 1.67 11.52
CA ARG A 110 -18.04 1.73 11.77
C ARG A 110 -18.61 0.33 11.82
N VAL A 111 -19.23 -0.03 12.92
CA VAL A 111 -19.89 -1.32 13.13
C VAL A 111 -21.05 -1.44 12.14
N VAL A 112 -21.00 -2.44 11.26
CA VAL A 112 -22.08 -2.78 10.32
C VAL A 112 -22.87 -3.99 10.78
N ASP A 113 -22.23 -4.89 11.53
CA ASP A 113 -22.85 -6.05 12.16
C ASP A 113 -22.15 -6.41 13.46
N ALA A 114 -22.89 -6.91 14.43
CA ALA A 114 -22.36 -7.40 15.69
C ALA A 114 -23.16 -8.61 16.16
N GLN A 115 -22.50 -9.75 16.29
CA GLN A 115 -23.11 -11.00 16.69
C GLN A 115 -22.47 -11.51 17.98
N ARG A 116 -23.26 -11.61 19.05
CA ARG A 116 -22.82 -12.16 20.32
C ARG A 116 -22.99 -13.68 20.35
N SER A 117 -21.94 -14.38 20.76
CA SER A 117 -21.95 -15.82 20.92
C SER A 117 -21.13 -16.20 22.17
N GLY A 118 -21.82 -16.58 23.24
CA GLY A 118 -21.17 -16.91 24.49
C GLY A 118 -20.40 -15.73 25.07
N ASP A 119 -19.11 -15.93 25.25
CA ASP A 119 -18.14 -14.99 25.81
C ASP A 119 -17.49 -14.09 24.75
N THR A 120 -17.94 -14.12 23.49
CA THR A 120 -17.40 -13.31 22.40
C THR A 120 -18.46 -12.50 21.67
N VAL A 121 -18.00 -11.41 21.04
CA VAL A 121 -18.76 -10.58 20.08
C VAL A 121 -18.00 -10.53 18.78
N ALA A 122 -18.57 -11.08 17.71
CA ALA A 122 -18.04 -10.94 16.35
C ALA A 122 -18.55 -9.62 15.75
N VAL A 123 -17.65 -8.69 15.49
CA VAL A 123 -17.96 -7.33 15.02
C VAL A 123 -17.42 -7.17 13.61
N THR A 124 -18.28 -6.91 12.64
CA THR A 124 -17.89 -6.56 11.28
C THR A 124 -17.87 -5.04 11.14
N ILE A 125 -16.75 -4.50 10.65
CA ILE A 125 -16.52 -3.06 10.54
C ILE A 125 -16.37 -2.61 9.10
N ALA A 126 -16.73 -1.35 8.84
CA ALA A 126 -16.52 -0.63 7.58
C ALA A 126 -15.58 0.56 7.81
N PRO A 127 -14.96 1.10 6.75
CA PRO A 127 -14.14 2.30 6.83
C PRO A 127 -14.87 3.48 7.47
N VAL A 128 -14.11 4.31 8.17
CA VAL A 128 -14.52 5.59 8.76
C VAL A 128 -13.54 6.68 8.38
N GLU A 129 -13.95 7.92 8.46
CA GLU A 129 -13.05 9.08 8.40
C GLU A 129 -12.46 9.39 9.79
N PHE A 130 -11.32 10.03 9.82
CA PHE A 130 -10.69 10.42 11.09
C PHE A 130 -11.60 11.35 11.92
N THR A 131 -12.35 12.21 11.24
CA THR A 131 -13.34 13.13 11.84
C THR A 131 -14.58 12.42 12.39
N GLU A 132 -14.85 11.18 11.97
CA GLU A 132 -15.89 10.34 12.56
C GLU A 132 -15.43 9.65 13.85
N VAL A 133 -14.12 9.67 14.13
CA VAL A 133 -13.53 9.14 15.37
C VAL A 133 -13.21 10.27 16.32
N VAL A 134 -12.53 11.31 15.85
CA VAL A 134 -12.09 12.46 16.65
C VAL A 134 -12.92 13.68 16.30
N ARG A 135 -13.52 14.30 17.34
CA ARG A 135 -14.27 15.55 17.23
C ARG A 135 -13.37 16.77 17.40
N ASP A 136 -12.51 16.74 18.42
CA ASP A 136 -11.57 17.84 18.72
C ASP A 136 -10.22 17.26 19.14
N GLY A 137 -9.14 17.82 18.59
CA GLY A 137 -7.77 17.44 18.93
C GLY A 137 -6.74 17.98 17.95
N THR A 138 -5.51 18.16 18.43
CA THR A 138 -4.38 18.62 17.62
C THR A 138 -3.21 17.68 17.81
N PHE A 139 -2.82 16.99 16.73
CA PHE A 139 -1.80 15.96 16.72
C PHE A 139 -0.62 16.41 15.87
N ALA A 140 0.57 16.30 16.41
CA ALA A 140 1.78 16.62 15.66
C ALA A 140 2.93 15.70 16.07
N SER A 141 3.78 15.38 15.13
CA SER A 141 5.03 14.67 15.36
C SER A 141 6.05 15.07 14.30
N ASP A 142 7.33 15.03 14.68
CA ASP A 142 8.45 15.27 13.78
C ASP A 142 9.57 14.30 14.22
N GLY A 143 9.94 13.38 13.36
CA GLY A 143 10.92 12.38 13.74
C GLY A 143 11.37 11.46 12.60
N ALA A 144 12.44 10.71 12.88
CA ALA A 144 12.92 9.69 11.97
C ALA A 144 11.89 8.57 11.81
N VAL A 145 11.77 8.04 10.59
CA VAL A 145 11.02 6.83 10.31
C VAL A 145 12.01 5.66 10.33
N PRO A 146 12.01 4.85 11.39
CA PRO A 146 12.94 3.74 11.51
C PRO A 146 12.55 2.61 10.55
N LEU A 147 13.26 2.51 9.42
CA LEU A 147 13.00 1.49 8.40
C LEU A 147 13.28 0.05 8.87
N ASP A 148 14.10 -0.11 9.88
CA ASP A 148 14.37 -1.37 10.58
C ASP A 148 13.20 -1.83 11.46
N ASN A 149 12.32 -0.91 11.82
CA ASN A 149 11.12 -1.16 12.63
C ASN A 149 9.86 -1.30 11.77
N ILE A 150 9.97 -1.69 10.52
CA ILE A 150 8.81 -1.95 9.69
C ILE A 150 8.20 -3.31 10.03
N LEU A 151 6.90 -3.33 10.28
CA LEU A 151 6.08 -4.52 10.38
C LEU A 151 5.39 -4.77 9.03
N SER A 152 5.42 -6.00 8.58
CA SER A 152 4.73 -6.42 7.36
C SER A 152 3.52 -7.27 7.72
N TYR A 153 2.35 -6.79 7.36
CA TYR A 153 1.08 -7.48 7.52
C TYR A 153 0.66 -8.06 6.19
N SER A 154 0.52 -9.38 6.14
CA SER A 154 -0.04 -10.06 4.97
C SER A 154 -1.57 -10.02 5.03
N SER A 155 -2.19 -9.69 3.90
CA SER A 155 -3.61 -9.91 3.67
C SER A 155 -3.87 -11.14 2.79
N GLU A 156 -2.92 -12.07 2.74
CA GLU A 156 -3.09 -13.36 2.06
C GLU A 156 -4.27 -14.13 2.69
N GLY A 157 -5.18 -14.62 1.85
CA GLY A 157 -6.44 -15.20 2.30
C GLY A 157 -7.57 -14.18 2.52
N ALA A 158 -7.32 -12.89 2.40
CA ALA A 158 -8.38 -11.89 2.36
C ALA A 158 -9.24 -12.05 1.10
N LEU A 159 -10.54 -11.74 1.22
CA LEU A 159 -11.49 -11.92 0.11
C LEU A 159 -11.07 -11.15 -1.16
N TRP A 160 -10.41 -10.01 -1.04
CA TRP A 160 -9.94 -9.24 -2.18
C TRP A 160 -8.66 -9.77 -2.84
N THR A 161 -8.01 -10.77 -2.26
CA THR A 161 -6.86 -11.44 -2.91
C THR A 161 -7.29 -12.60 -3.80
N ASP A 162 -8.54 -13.04 -3.70
CA ASP A 162 -9.15 -14.06 -4.57
C ASP A 162 -9.93 -13.39 -5.71
N PRO A 163 -9.46 -13.48 -6.97
CA PRO A 163 -10.15 -12.89 -8.12
C PRO A 163 -11.57 -13.45 -8.34
N GLN A 164 -11.82 -14.72 -7.98
CA GLN A 164 -13.13 -15.34 -8.12
C GLN A 164 -14.10 -14.80 -7.06
N ALA A 165 -13.68 -14.73 -5.80
CA ALA A 165 -14.48 -14.15 -4.73
C ALA A 165 -14.81 -12.66 -5.00
N ALA A 166 -13.84 -11.91 -5.53
CA ALA A 166 -14.05 -10.52 -5.92
C ALA A 166 -15.04 -10.38 -7.09
N THR A 167 -15.06 -11.34 -8.02
CA THR A 167 -16.00 -11.36 -9.15
C THR A 167 -17.39 -11.75 -8.69
N GLU A 168 -17.54 -12.74 -7.83
CA GLU A 168 -18.82 -13.14 -7.23
C GLU A 168 -19.42 -11.99 -6.40
N ALA A 169 -18.59 -11.29 -5.62
CA ALA A 169 -19.00 -10.09 -4.91
C ALA A 169 -19.43 -8.94 -5.84
N GLY A 170 -18.84 -8.84 -7.05
CA GLY A 170 -19.19 -7.84 -8.06
C GLY A 170 -20.37 -8.22 -8.95
N ALA A 171 -20.58 -9.52 -9.19
CA ALA A 171 -21.65 -10.03 -10.05
C ALA A 171 -23.05 -10.03 -9.39
N ALA A 172 -23.14 -9.75 -8.11
CA ALA A 172 -24.40 -9.56 -7.40
C ALA A 172 -25.02 -8.18 -7.67
N GLU A 173 -24.99 -7.69 -8.94
CA GLU A 173 -25.82 -6.54 -9.31
C GLU A 173 -27.30 -6.93 -9.25
N PRO A 174 -28.16 -6.10 -8.64
CA PRO A 174 -29.59 -6.37 -8.58
C PRO A 174 -30.14 -6.30 -10.01
N SER A 175 -30.62 -7.45 -10.52
CA SER A 175 -31.44 -7.47 -11.73
C SER A 175 -32.67 -6.57 -11.48
N PRO A 176 -33.06 -5.68 -12.41
CA PRO A 176 -34.17 -4.76 -12.21
C PRO A 176 -35.57 -5.43 -12.21
N ALA A 177 -35.65 -6.74 -12.13
CA ALA A 177 -36.89 -7.48 -12.08
C ALA A 177 -37.19 -7.93 -10.66
N GLY A 178 -37.99 -7.13 -9.97
CA GLY A 178 -38.68 -7.26 -8.68
C GLY A 178 -39.11 -8.67 -8.22
N ARG A 179 -38.15 -9.52 -7.87
CA ARG A 179 -38.37 -10.69 -7.02
C ARG A 179 -37.39 -10.61 -5.86
N SER A 180 -37.90 -10.13 -4.74
CA SER A 180 -37.24 -10.24 -3.44
C SER A 180 -37.03 -11.72 -3.10
N LEU A 181 -35.80 -12.21 -3.29
CA LEU A 181 -35.38 -13.45 -2.67
C LEU A 181 -35.33 -13.23 -1.15
N PRO A 182 -35.85 -14.15 -0.34
CA PRO A 182 -35.81 -14.00 1.12
C PRO A 182 -34.36 -13.94 1.59
N VAL A 183 -33.99 -12.82 2.22
CA VAL A 183 -32.67 -12.44 2.71
C VAL A 183 -31.98 -13.58 3.50
N GLY A 184 -32.74 -14.41 4.20
CA GLY A 184 -32.26 -15.56 4.95
C GLY A 184 -31.64 -16.70 4.13
N ARG A 185 -31.84 -16.76 2.79
CA ARG A 185 -31.22 -17.79 1.93
C ARG A 185 -29.91 -17.33 1.27
N ALA A 186 -29.74 -16.02 1.04
CA ALA A 186 -28.50 -15.46 0.54
C ALA A 186 -27.39 -15.48 1.60
N LEU A 187 -27.73 -15.25 2.86
CA LEU A 187 -26.82 -15.38 4.02
C LEU A 187 -26.37 -16.82 4.26
N ARG A 188 -27.20 -17.82 3.92
CA ARG A 188 -26.82 -19.24 4.05
C ARG A 188 -25.96 -19.76 2.89
N ARG A 189 -25.78 -18.98 1.83
CA ARG A 189 -24.90 -19.25 0.67
C ARG A 189 -23.73 -18.29 0.54
N ALA A 190 -23.64 -17.21 1.30
CA ALA A 190 -22.35 -16.64 1.62
C ALA A 190 -21.53 -17.78 2.25
N PRO A 191 -20.26 -17.97 1.88
CA PRO A 191 -19.50 -19.17 2.21
C PRO A 191 -19.31 -19.29 3.73
N ALA A 192 -20.37 -19.70 4.43
CA ALA A 192 -20.35 -20.07 5.85
C ALA A 192 -19.43 -21.28 6.11
N ASP A 193 -19.07 -21.99 5.04
CA ASP A 193 -18.18 -23.15 5.09
C ASP A 193 -16.76 -22.88 4.56
N ARG A 194 -16.43 -21.67 4.10
CA ARG A 194 -15.03 -21.27 3.97
C ARG A 194 -14.57 -20.88 5.36
N GLU A 195 -13.79 -21.75 5.97
CA GLU A 195 -13.01 -21.47 7.17
C GLU A 195 -12.46 -20.05 7.04
N ARG A 196 -12.96 -19.11 7.86
CA ARG A 196 -12.54 -17.72 7.79
C ARG A 196 -11.06 -17.68 8.16
N VAL A 197 -10.21 -17.52 7.16
CA VAL A 197 -8.77 -17.46 7.38
C VAL A 197 -8.48 -16.32 8.34
N GLU A 198 -7.84 -16.67 9.44
CA GLU A 198 -7.42 -15.69 10.45
C GLU A 198 -6.28 -14.84 9.91
N MET A 199 -6.23 -13.59 10.32
CA MET A 199 -5.15 -12.66 9.96
C MET A 199 -3.79 -13.25 10.37
N PRO A 200 -2.85 -13.43 9.43
CA PRO A 200 -1.53 -13.93 9.73
C PRO A 200 -0.81 -13.03 10.73
N ARG A 201 0.06 -13.63 11.54
CA ARG A 201 0.95 -12.85 12.41
C ARG A 201 1.83 -11.94 11.55
N PRO A 202 1.97 -10.64 11.89
CA PRO A 202 2.89 -9.77 11.18
C PRO A 202 4.33 -10.25 11.38
N VAL A 203 5.18 -9.88 10.44
CA VAL A 203 6.62 -10.14 10.53
C VAL A 203 7.39 -8.82 10.57
N ALA A 204 8.46 -8.79 11.35
CA ALA A 204 9.39 -7.67 11.30
C ALA A 204 10.22 -7.76 10.02
N GLY A 205 10.32 -6.65 9.30
CA GLY A 205 11.14 -6.55 8.10
C GLY A 205 10.46 -7.02 6.81
N ALA A 206 11.26 -7.59 5.90
CA ALA A 206 10.81 -7.97 4.56
C ALA A 206 9.90 -9.21 4.60
N PRO A 207 8.73 -9.15 3.98
CA PRO A 207 7.82 -10.29 3.90
C PRO A 207 8.27 -11.30 2.85
N LYS A 208 7.70 -12.50 2.90
CA LYS A 208 7.93 -13.55 1.92
C LYS A 208 7.29 -13.22 0.57
N THR A 209 7.79 -13.89 -0.48
CA THR A 209 7.14 -13.89 -1.79
C THR A 209 5.70 -14.38 -1.69
N THR A 210 4.79 -13.69 -2.32
CA THR A 210 3.36 -14.02 -2.40
C THR A 210 2.92 -14.16 -3.85
N LYS A 211 1.77 -14.80 -4.08
CA LYS A 211 1.18 -14.93 -5.41
C LYS A 211 -0.13 -14.17 -5.48
N THR A 212 -0.27 -13.34 -6.51
CA THR A 212 -1.50 -12.59 -6.77
C THR A 212 -1.68 -12.38 -8.27
N ASN A 213 -2.88 -12.62 -8.80
CA ASN A 213 -3.23 -12.44 -10.21
C ASN A 213 -2.26 -13.10 -11.23
N GLY A 214 -1.68 -14.26 -10.87
CA GLY A 214 -0.70 -14.96 -11.69
C GLY A 214 0.73 -14.44 -11.56
N PHE A 215 0.95 -13.36 -10.82
CA PHE A 215 2.28 -12.83 -10.49
C PHE A 215 2.82 -13.45 -9.20
N GLU A 216 4.10 -13.76 -9.21
CA GLU A 216 4.90 -13.88 -8.01
C GLU A 216 5.40 -12.49 -7.64
N VAL A 217 5.09 -12.04 -6.44
CA VAL A 217 5.46 -10.73 -5.93
C VAL A 217 6.36 -10.91 -4.73
N THR A 218 7.58 -10.40 -4.84
CA THR A 218 8.52 -10.33 -3.72
C THR A 218 8.65 -8.88 -3.29
N PRO A 219 7.99 -8.48 -2.20
CA PRO A 219 8.15 -7.13 -1.68
C PRO A 219 9.57 -6.90 -1.22
N THR A 220 10.14 -5.75 -1.53
CA THR A 220 11.47 -5.34 -1.10
C THR A 220 11.36 -4.25 -0.06
N CYS A 221 12.00 -4.44 1.07
CA CYS A 221 12.06 -3.56 2.24
C CYS A 221 13.34 -3.97 2.99
N CYS A 222 13.95 -3.23 3.85
CA CYS A 222 13.58 -1.95 4.42
C CYS A 222 14.77 -0.98 4.41
N ALA A 223 16.03 -1.47 4.54
CA ALA A 223 17.24 -0.67 4.76
C ALA A 223 17.47 0.47 3.76
N ASN A 224 17.01 0.33 2.51
CA ASN A 224 17.23 1.31 1.45
C ASN A 224 15.94 1.72 0.75
N GLY A 225 14.78 1.53 1.37
CA GLY A 225 13.49 1.92 0.83
C GLY A 225 12.50 0.77 0.70
N VAL A 226 11.44 1.01 -0.04
CA VAL A 226 10.34 0.07 -0.23
C VAL A 226 10.04 -0.13 -1.72
N GLY A 227 9.64 -1.33 -2.09
CA GLY A 227 9.34 -1.66 -3.48
C GLY A 227 8.80 -3.07 -3.64
N ALA A 228 8.79 -3.55 -4.89
CA ALA A 228 8.46 -4.92 -5.19
C ALA A 228 9.17 -5.41 -6.44
N ASP A 229 9.53 -6.69 -6.41
CA ASP A 229 9.94 -7.47 -7.57
C ASP A 229 8.77 -8.32 -8.03
N LEU A 230 8.45 -8.24 -9.30
CA LEU A 230 7.30 -8.89 -9.93
C LEU A 230 7.80 -9.91 -10.94
N ARG A 231 7.24 -11.10 -10.93
CA ARG A 231 7.50 -12.14 -11.93
C ARG A 231 6.18 -12.75 -12.40
N TYR A 232 6.03 -12.84 -13.70
CA TYR A 232 4.91 -13.51 -14.35
C TYR A 232 5.45 -14.43 -15.45
N ASP A 233 4.93 -15.64 -15.53
CA ASP A 233 5.28 -16.60 -16.58
C ASP A 233 4.09 -17.55 -16.80
N ASP A 234 3.45 -17.44 -17.96
CA ASP A 234 2.34 -18.30 -18.37
C ASP A 234 2.66 -19.15 -19.61
N ASN A 235 3.96 -19.33 -19.91
CA ASN A 235 4.50 -19.97 -21.12
C ASN A 235 4.29 -19.19 -22.43
N GLU A 236 3.43 -18.19 -22.45
CA GLU A 236 3.19 -17.31 -23.61
C GLU A 236 3.87 -15.96 -23.42
N ILE A 237 3.75 -15.39 -22.22
CA ILE A 237 4.37 -14.11 -21.85
C ILE A 237 5.16 -14.32 -20.58
N ARG A 238 6.39 -13.82 -20.59
CA ARG A 238 7.26 -13.73 -19.41
C ARG A 238 7.54 -12.28 -19.07
N ILE A 239 7.29 -11.89 -17.83
CA ILE A 239 7.55 -10.54 -17.33
C ILE A 239 8.39 -10.64 -16.06
N GLN A 240 9.40 -9.76 -15.98
CA GLN A 240 10.12 -9.46 -14.75
C GLN A 240 10.15 -7.94 -14.62
N ALA A 241 9.68 -7.44 -13.50
CA ALA A 241 9.71 -6.01 -13.24
C ALA A 241 10.08 -5.75 -11.78
N SER A 242 10.83 -4.69 -11.55
CA SER A 242 11.17 -4.22 -10.22
C SER A 242 10.96 -2.71 -10.17
N VAL A 243 10.27 -2.26 -9.14
CA VAL A 243 10.18 -0.83 -8.83
C VAL A 243 10.52 -0.64 -7.36
N LYS A 244 11.49 0.23 -7.11
CA LYS A 244 11.96 0.53 -5.76
C LYS A 244 11.98 2.03 -5.53
N LEU A 245 11.28 2.49 -4.52
CA LEU A 245 11.42 3.82 -3.97
C LEU A 245 12.61 3.80 -2.98
N ILE A 246 13.69 4.47 -3.36
CA ILE A 246 14.90 4.56 -2.55
C ILE A 246 14.68 5.61 -1.47
N MET A 247 14.95 5.26 -0.23
CA MET A 247 14.85 6.17 0.91
C MET A 247 16.16 6.14 1.69
N LYS A 248 16.63 7.31 2.11
CA LYS A 248 17.86 7.46 2.88
C LYS A 248 17.53 8.16 4.18
N SER A 249 17.60 7.42 5.29
CA SER A 249 17.29 7.95 6.62
C SER A 249 16.01 8.80 6.61
N PRO A 250 14.86 8.22 6.22
CA PRO A 250 13.65 9.00 6.07
C PRO A 250 13.19 9.56 7.42
N SER A 251 12.65 10.76 7.37
CA SER A 251 11.93 11.38 8.47
C SER A 251 10.57 11.87 8.02
N ALA A 252 9.62 11.91 8.93
CA ALA A 252 8.27 12.38 8.66
C ALA A 252 7.88 13.43 9.70
N ARG A 253 7.31 14.53 9.21
CA ARG A 253 6.64 15.53 10.02
C ARG A 253 5.17 15.54 9.65
N PHE A 254 4.32 15.56 10.65
CA PHE A 254 2.90 15.79 10.38
C PHE A 254 2.27 16.71 11.42
N HIS A 255 1.19 17.36 10.99
CA HIS A 255 0.32 18.15 11.85
C HIS A 255 -1.13 17.92 11.37
N LEU A 256 -1.97 17.44 12.28
CA LEU A 256 -3.39 17.17 12.02
C LEU A 256 -4.21 17.82 13.16
N ALA A 257 -5.05 18.80 12.81
CA ALA A 257 -5.96 19.43 13.75
C ALA A 257 -7.41 19.26 13.32
N VAL A 258 -8.24 18.85 14.26
CA VAL A 258 -9.68 18.67 14.11
C VAL A 258 -10.38 19.55 15.13
N SER A 259 -11.38 20.30 14.70
CA SER A 259 -12.23 21.12 15.57
C SER A 259 -13.69 21.01 15.14
N GLY A 260 -14.57 20.67 16.10
CA GLY A 260 -15.99 20.45 15.83
C GLY A 260 -16.25 19.36 14.79
N GLY A 261 -15.39 18.33 14.71
CA GLY A 261 -15.50 17.26 13.72
C GLY A 261 -15.09 17.69 12.30
N LYS A 262 -14.35 18.79 12.14
CA LYS A 262 -13.85 19.26 10.85
C LYS A 262 -12.34 19.41 10.89
N ILE A 263 -11.67 19.04 9.81
CA ILE A 263 -10.22 19.23 9.67
C ILE A 263 -9.95 20.72 9.44
N THR A 264 -9.12 21.29 10.29
CA THR A 264 -8.65 22.69 10.18
C THR A 264 -7.23 22.77 9.69
N ILE A 265 -6.38 21.82 10.07
CA ILE A 265 -4.99 21.69 9.62
C ILE A 265 -4.74 20.23 9.26
N ALA A 266 -4.09 19.99 8.14
CA ALA A 266 -3.55 18.70 7.79
C ALA A 266 -2.27 18.88 7.00
N GLU A 267 -1.17 18.39 7.53
CA GLU A 267 0.14 18.50 6.91
C GLU A 267 0.87 17.17 7.06
N LEU A 268 1.46 16.72 5.98
CA LEU A 268 2.38 15.58 5.96
C LEU A 268 3.59 15.95 5.11
N GLN A 269 4.77 15.82 5.68
CA GLN A 269 6.05 16.03 5.02
C GLN A 269 6.92 14.81 5.24
N VAL A 270 7.45 14.25 4.14
CA VAL A 270 8.39 13.14 4.17
C VAL A 270 9.71 13.60 3.56
N TYR A 271 10.76 13.50 4.32
CA TYR A 271 12.12 13.84 3.94
C TYR A 271 12.93 12.56 3.70
N GLY A 272 14.11 12.70 3.09
CA GLY A 272 15.02 11.58 2.89
C GLY A 272 14.63 10.68 1.70
N GLY A 273 13.81 11.19 0.77
CA GLY A 273 13.62 10.56 -0.52
C GLY A 273 14.96 10.51 -1.28
N GLY A 274 15.39 9.33 -1.73
CA GLY A 274 16.64 9.15 -2.47
C GLY A 274 16.44 8.99 -3.95
N GLY A 275 15.32 8.44 -4.38
CA GLY A 275 15.03 8.25 -5.79
C GLY A 275 14.09 7.08 -6.10
N ILE A 276 14.00 6.79 -7.39
CA ILE A 276 13.24 5.66 -7.93
C ILE A 276 14.18 4.82 -8.78
N LYS A 277 14.20 3.51 -8.57
CA LYS A 277 14.85 2.55 -9.45
C LYS A 277 13.80 1.68 -10.11
N ILE A 278 13.93 1.48 -11.41
CA ILE A 278 12.99 0.73 -12.23
C ILE A 278 13.80 -0.24 -13.08
N ASP A 279 13.42 -1.51 -13.07
CA ASP A 279 13.95 -2.54 -13.96
C ASP A 279 12.74 -3.25 -14.57
N VAL A 280 12.68 -3.38 -15.90
CA VAL A 280 11.61 -4.08 -16.60
C VAL A 280 12.17 -4.98 -17.69
N SER A 281 11.59 -6.16 -17.81
CA SER A 281 11.87 -7.11 -18.88
C SER A 281 10.59 -7.85 -19.23
N ALA A 282 10.28 -7.92 -20.51
CA ALA A 282 9.15 -8.69 -21.00
C ALA A 282 9.51 -9.41 -22.29
N ALA A 283 8.99 -10.63 -22.46
CA ALA A 283 9.20 -11.46 -23.64
C ALA A 283 7.91 -12.22 -23.99
N SER A 284 7.73 -12.49 -25.29
CA SER A 284 6.61 -13.30 -25.81
C SER A 284 7.14 -14.52 -26.55
N ALA A 285 6.59 -15.69 -26.25
CA ALA A 285 6.89 -16.95 -26.94
C ALA A 285 5.97 -17.22 -28.14
N ILE A 286 4.93 -16.45 -28.35
CA ILE A 286 3.91 -16.64 -29.40
C ILE A 286 3.99 -15.61 -30.51
N GLY A 287 3.53 -16.01 -31.71
CA GLY A 287 3.72 -15.23 -32.93
C GLY A 287 2.56 -14.33 -33.36
N HIS A 288 1.63 -14.03 -32.46
CA HIS A 288 0.52 -13.11 -32.71
C HIS A 288 0.42 -12.06 -31.60
N LEU A 289 -0.31 -10.98 -31.86
CA LEU A 289 -0.45 -9.90 -30.89
C LEU A 289 -1.06 -10.43 -29.58
N ARG A 290 -0.24 -10.40 -28.52
CA ARG A 290 -0.66 -10.76 -27.19
C ARG A 290 -0.63 -9.54 -26.28
N GLN A 291 -1.74 -9.33 -25.59
CA GLN A 291 -1.88 -8.25 -24.64
C GLN A 291 -2.15 -8.82 -23.26
N LEU A 292 -1.41 -8.37 -22.28
CA LEU A 292 -1.70 -8.56 -20.89
C LEU A 292 -2.15 -7.22 -20.30
N ASP A 293 -3.26 -7.21 -19.58
CA ASP A 293 -3.75 -6.06 -18.81
C ASP A 293 -4.16 -6.56 -17.44
N ARG A 294 -3.35 -6.30 -16.45
CA ARG A 294 -3.57 -6.75 -15.07
C ARG A 294 -3.34 -5.61 -14.09
N THR A 295 -4.33 -5.39 -13.25
CA THR A 295 -4.24 -4.47 -12.09
C THR A 295 -4.48 -5.28 -10.82
N PHE A 296 -3.59 -5.13 -9.85
CA PHE A 296 -3.71 -5.81 -8.56
C PHE A 296 -3.07 -4.99 -7.44
N THR A 297 -3.53 -5.25 -6.23
CA THR A 297 -2.90 -4.74 -5.00
C THR A 297 -1.96 -5.81 -4.48
N ILE A 298 -0.76 -5.41 -4.10
CA ILE A 298 0.17 -6.30 -3.39
C ILE A 298 -0.46 -6.59 -2.03
N PRO A 299 -0.69 -7.87 -1.67
CA PRO A 299 -1.42 -8.24 -0.46
C PRO A 299 -0.56 -8.12 0.80
N ILE A 300 0.15 -7.00 0.93
CA ILE A 300 1.05 -6.69 2.04
C ILE A 300 0.91 -5.22 2.38
N ASP A 301 0.73 -4.95 3.67
CA ASP A 301 0.72 -3.60 4.23
C ASP A 301 1.97 -3.44 5.11
N PHE A 302 2.85 -2.54 4.72
CA PHE A 302 3.99 -2.14 5.53
C PHE A 302 3.53 -1.14 6.58
N SER A 303 3.97 -1.30 7.81
CA SER A 303 3.47 -0.51 8.92
C SER A 303 4.58 -0.18 9.92
N VAL A 304 4.69 1.09 10.26
CA VAL A 304 5.55 1.58 11.34
C VAL A 304 4.64 2.21 12.39
N PRO A 305 4.49 1.59 13.56
CA PRO A 305 3.79 2.23 14.65
C PRO A 305 4.53 3.52 15.06
N VAL A 306 3.85 4.66 15.03
CA VAL A 306 4.39 5.95 15.46
C VAL A 306 4.32 6.07 16.99
N GLY A 307 3.31 5.44 17.59
CA GLY A 307 3.05 5.47 19.02
C GLY A 307 1.77 6.23 19.38
N LEU A 308 1.61 6.50 20.67
CA LEU A 308 0.47 7.24 21.18
C LEU A 308 0.75 8.75 21.14
N ILE A 309 -0.07 9.48 20.40
CA ILE A 309 -0.04 10.95 20.38
C ILE A 309 -1.36 11.43 20.99
N LEU A 310 -1.29 12.03 22.17
CA LEU A 310 -2.46 12.42 22.95
C LEU A 310 -3.49 11.26 23.09
N GLY A 311 -2.98 10.06 23.35
CA GLY A 311 -3.81 8.86 23.55
C GLY A 311 -4.31 8.21 22.25
N ILE A 312 -4.13 8.79 21.08
CA ILE A 312 -4.47 8.18 19.80
C ILE A 312 -3.27 7.42 19.23
N PRO A 313 -3.41 6.13 18.92
CA PRO A 313 -2.31 5.31 18.39
C PRO A 313 -2.14 5.52 16.90
N PHE A 314 -1.20 6.37 16.50
CA PHE A 314 -0.88 6.60 15.09
C PHE A 314 0.03 5.53 14.53
N THR A 315 -0.23 5.21 13.26
CA THR A 315 0.58 4.28 12.46
C THR A 315 0.86 4.92 11.11
N LEU A 316 2.12 4.89 10.68
CA LEU A 316 2.49 5.15 9.30
C LEU A 316 2.45 3.82 8.54
N SER A 317 1.62 3.72 7.54
CA SER A 317 1.52 2.52 6.71
C SER A 317 1.75 2.81 5.23
N ALA A 318 2.17 1.79 4.49
CA ALA A 318 2.33 1.87 3.05
C ALA A 318 1.79 0.61 2.38
N ASN A 319 0.93 0.78 1.39
CA ASN A 319 0.52 -0.31 0.51
C ASN A 319 0.81 0.03 -0.96
N GLN A 320 0.82 -1.00 -1.79
CA GLN A 320 1.24 -0.88 -3.17
C GLN A 320 0.21 -1.48 -4.12
N GLU A 321 -0.08 -0.74 -5.18
CA GLU A 321 -0.91 -1.18 -6.30
C GLU A 321 -0.04 -1.22 -7.56
N VAL A 322 -0.27 -2.22 -8.41
CA VAL A 322 0.47 -2.42 -9.65
C VAL A 322 -0.51 -2.59 -10.80
N LEU A 323 -0.22 -1.91 -11.91
CA LEU A 323 -0.84 -2.18 -13.20
C LEU A 323 0.28 -2.55 -14.18
N VAL A 324 0.10 -3.68 -14.86
CA VAL A 324 1.02 -4.14 -15.91
C VAL A 324 0.23 -4.31 -17.21
N LYS A 325 0.68 -3.66 -18.27
CA LYS A 325 0.16 -3.86 -19.63
C LYS A 325 1.30 -4.22 -20.56
N THR A 326 1.07 -5.17 -21.46
CA THR A 326 2.02 -5.54 -22.50
C THR A 326 1.36 -5.57 -23.87
N ALA A 327 2.15 -5.33 -24.91
CA ALA A 327 1.76 -5.55 -26.29
C ALA A 327 2.95 -6.11 -27.05
N PHE A 328 2.79 -7.29 -27.66
CA PHE A 328 3.79 -7.96 -28.49
C PHE A 328 3.19 -8.30 -29.84
N SER A 329 3.84 -7.88 -30.91
CA SER A 329 3.37 -8.12 -32.29
C SER A 329 4.06 -9.30 -32.97
N ALA A 330 5.11 -9.86 -32.37
CA ALA A 330 5.88 -10.95 -32.97
C ALA A 330 6.28 -12.01 -31.94
N LYS A 331 6.46 -13.24 -32.44
CA LYS A 331 7.05 -14.34 -31.71
C LYS A 331 8.50 -14.01 -31.34
N ASP A 332 8.90 -14.47 -30.14
CA ASP A 332 10.25 -14.29 -29.59
C ASP A 332 10.65 -12.81 -29.42
N GLY A 333 9.64 -11.91 -29.48
CA GLY A 333 9.84 -10.51 -29.20
C GLY A 333 10.17 -10.29 -27.73
N ASN A 334 11.15 -9.45 -27.46
CA ASN A 334 11.48 -9.08 -26.09
C ASN A 334 11.90 -7.61 -25.98
N VAL A 335 11.68 -7.06 -24.78
CA VAL A 335 12.10 -5.71 -24.42
C VAL A 335 12.57 -5.71 -22.97
N ARG A 336 13.68 -5.02 -22.71
CA ARG A 336 14.18 -4.78 -21.35
C ARG A 336 14.72 -3.37 -21.22
N ALA A 337 14.57 -2.80 -20.06
CA ALA A 337 15.13 -1.50 -19.72
C ALA A 337 15.33 -1.38 -18.20
N SER A 338 16.28 -0.53 -17.82
CA SER A 338 16.51 -0.15 -16.44
C SER A 338 16.79 1.35 -16.35
N GLY A 339 16.34 1.96 -15.25
CA GLY A 339 16.58 3.38 -15.01
C GLY A 339 16.65 3.69 -13.52
N GLU A 340 17.41 4.72 -13.19
CA GLU A 340 17.49 5.27 -11.85
C GLU A 340 17.33 6.78 -11.90
N TYR A 341 16.49 7.30 -11.04
CA TYR A 341 16.12 8.69 -10.95
C TYR A 341 16.24 9.16 -9.51
N ALA A 342 17.04 10.18 -9.26
CA ALA A 342 17.12 10.80 -7.95
C ALA A 342 15.93 11.74 -7.73
N ILE A 343 15.31 11.66 -6.57
CA ILE A 343 14.27 12.59 -6.12
C ILE A 343 14.83 13.38 -4.95
N GLY A 344 14.76 14.71 -5.05
CA GLY A 344 15.15 15.63 -3.97
C GLY A 344 13.93 16.34 -3.39
N GLY A 345 14.18 17.18 -2.37
CA GLY A 345 13.15 18.01 -1.75
C GLY A 345 12.28 17.24 -0.75
N THR A 346 11.10 17.78 -0.51
CA THR A 346 10.13 17.26 0.47
C THR A 346 8.92 16.69 -0.24
N LEU A 347 8.64 15.42 -0.02
CA LEU A 347 7.42 14.79 -0.49
C LEU A 347 6.30 15.08 0.52
N GLY A 348 5.14 15.50 0.05
CA GLY A 348 3.98 15.69 0.92
C GLY A 348 3.08 16.82 0.51
N PHE A 349 2.18 17.17 1.43
CA PHE A 349 1.16 18.18 1.21
C PHE A 349 0.82 18.91 2.51
N GLY A 350 0.17 20.07 2.39
CA GLY A 350 -0.43 20.81 3.49
C GLY A 350 -1.83 21.30 3.14
N TYR A 351 -2.70 21.32 4.14
CA TYR A 351 -4.02 21.92 4.11
C TYR A 351 -4.19 22.81 5.33
N ARG A 352 -4.62 24.03 5.12
CA ARG A 352 -4.96 24.97 6.18
C ARG A 352 -6.09 25.87 5.73
N ASP A 353 -7.15 25.96 6.50
CA ASP A 353 -8.29 26.88 6.31
C ASP A 353 -8.84 26.86 4.86
N GLY A 354 -9.05 25.67 4.30
CA GLY A 354 -9.61 25.50 2.96
C GLY A 354 -8.58 25.48 1.83
N ASN A 355 -7.33 25.82 2.09
CA ASN A 355 -6.30 25.93 1.06
C ASN A 355 -5.38 24.70 1.05
N TRP A 356 -5.19 24.11 -0.12
CA TRP A 356 -4.28 23.00 -0.34
C TRP A 356 -2.97 23.46 -0.96
N GLY A 357 -1.88 22.90 -0.48
CA GLY A 357 -0.55 23.08 -1.05
C GLY A 357 0.21 21.76 -1.12
N VAL A 358 0.99 21.58 -2.17
CA VAL A 358 1.96 20.47 -2.28
C VAL A 358 3.33 21.03 -2.01
N HIS A 359 4.11 20.35 -1.16
CA HIS A 359 5.49 20.75 -0.91
C HIS A 359 6.32 20.63 -2.19
N LYS A 360 7.32 21.50 -2.29
CA LYS A 360 8.17 21.54 -3.48
C LYS A 360 9.04 20.29 -3.51
N VAL A 361 8.80 19.46 -4.50
CA VAL A 361 9.66 18.33 -4.85
C VAL A 361 10.64 18.84 -5.90
N ASP A 362 11.92 18.62 -5.69
CA ASP A 362 12.89 18.74 -6.76
C ASP A 362 12.67 17.55 -7.68
N GLY A 363 12.25 17.82 -8.91
CA GLY A 363 11.85 16.79 -9.87
C GLY A 363 12.92 15.72 -10.06
N PRO A 364 12.53 14.51 -10.45
CA PRO A 364 13.49 13.42 -10.65
C PRO A 364 14.65 13.82 -11.57
N HIS A 365 15.86 13.72 -11.07
CA HIS A 365 17.07 13.88 -11.87
C HIS A 365 17.51 12.51 -12.38
N ILE A 366 17.79 12.41 -13.67
CA ILE A 366 18.22 11.16 -14.30
C ILE A 366 19.63 10.83 -13.81
N LYS A 367 19.79 9.68 -13.16
CA LYS A 367 21.11 9.04 -12.89
C LYS A 367 21.44 8.04 -13.97
N SER A 368 20.48 7.21 -14.38
CA SER A 368 20.58 6.34 -15.54
C SER A 368 19.27 6.39 -16.33
N SER A 369 19.38 6.53 -17.64
CA SER A 369 18.22 6.72 -18.52
C SER A 369 17.59 5.38 -18.89
N LEU A 370 16.30 5.25 -18.70
CA LEU A 370 15.51 4.13 -19.24
C LEU A 370 15.74 3.97 -20.74
N LEU A 371 15.68 5.07 -21.52
CA LEU A 371 15.82 5.00 -22.99
C LEU A 371 17.16 4.44 -23.41
N GLU A 372 18.26 4.90 -22.82
CA GLU A 372 19.61 4.44 -23.16
C GLU A 372 19.82 2.96 -22.85
N SER A 373 19.09 2.45 -21.87
CA SER A 373 19.15 1.05 -21.45
C SER A 373 18.21 0.13 -22.24
N VAL A 374 17.29 0.66 -23.07
CA VAL A 374 16.36 -0.16 -23.86
C VAL A 374 17.12 -1.10 -24.75
N ARG A 375 16.92 -2.39 -24.55
CA ARG A 375 17.47 -3.49 -25.34
C ARG A 375 16.34 -4.46 -25.67
N GLY A 376 16.55 -5.27 -26.67
CA GLY A 376 15.62 -6.33 -27.05
C GLY A 376 15.82 -6.77 -28.49
N VAL A 377 15.06 -7.78 -28.89
CA VAL A 377 14.95 -8.25 -30.26
C VAL A 377 13.49 -8.19 -30.66
N SER A 378 13.21 -7.60 -31.80
CA SER A 378 11.85 -7.49 -32.29
C SER A 378 11.79 -7.46 -33.81
N VAL A 379 10.83 -8.18 -34.36
CA VAL A 379 10.25 -7.91 -35.66
C VAL A 379 8.85 -7.39 -35.39
N GLY A 380 8.61 -6.08 -35.62
CA GLY A 380 7.38 -5.40 -35.21
C GLY A 380 7.52 -4.64 -33.88
N ALA A 381 6.41 -4.35 -33.23
CA ALA A 381 6.36 -3.54 -32.00
C ALA A 381 6.21 -4.40 -30.75
N ASN A 382 7.05 -4.15 -29.75
CA ASN A 382 6.96 -4.74 -28.42
C ASN A 382 6.98 -3.66 -27.36
N GLY A 383 6.12 -3.76 -26.37
CA GLY A 383 6.04 -2.77 -25.31
C GLY A 383 5.53 -3.33 -23.98
N ILE A 384 5.95 -2.66 -22.93
CA ILE A 384 5.44 -2.87 -21.57
C ILE A 384 5.17 -1.51 -20.92
N VAL A 385 4.02 -1.41 -20.26
CA VAL A 385 3.68 -0.28 -19.37
C VAL A 385 3.53 -0.84 -17.97
N LEU A 386 4.15 -0.17 -17.03
CA LEU A 386 4.10 -0.48 -15.62
C LEU A 386 3.71 0.78 -14.84
N ASP A 387 2.56 0.75 -14.15
CA ASP A 387 2.20 1.74 -13.16
C ASP A 387 2.39 1.13 -11.78
N PHE A 388 3.15 1.80 -10.96
CA PHE A 388 3.44 1.41 -9.59
C PHE A 388 3.03 2.53 -8.66
N LYS A 389 2.02 2.28 -7.84
CA LYS A 389 1.50 3.25 -6.89
C LYS A 389 1.82 2.81 -5.48
N THR A 390 2.54 3.63 -4.73
CA THR A 390 2.74 3.47 -3.29
C THR A 390 1.88 4.49 -2.56
N ASN A 391 0.96 4.02 -1.73
CA ASN A 391 0.12 4.86 -0.89
C ASN A 391 0.66 4.85 0.53
N PHE A 392 1.16 5.98 0.99
CA PHE A 392 1.52 6.23 2.39
C PHE A 392 0.31 6.75 3.13
N ARG A 393 0.07 6.22 4.31
CA ARG A 393 -1.05 6.59 5.18
C ARG A 393 -0.54 6.80 6.59
N LEU A 394 -0.85 7.93 7.16
CA LEU A 394 -0.57 8.23 8.56
C LEU A 394 -1.89 8.45 9.29
N GLY A 395 -2.21 7.57 10.21
CA GLY A 395 -3.50 7.61 10.91
C GLY A 395 -3.78 6.36 11.71
N ILE A 396 -5.05 6.02 11.77
CA ILE A 396 -5.61 4.85 12.44
C ILE A 396 -6.43 4.03 11.44
N GLY A 397 -6.52 2.72 11.60
CA GLY A 397 -7.39 1.90 10.77
C GLY A 397 -6.88 0.49 10.49
N ALA A 398 -7.78 -0.33 9.97
CA ALA A 398 -7.55 -1.75 9.66
C ALA A 398 -6.70 -1.96 8.40
N LEU A 399 -6.35 -3.22 8.13
CA LEU A 399 -5.75 -3.65 6.87
C LEU A 399 -6.65 -3.24 5.69
N GLY A 400 -6.02 -2.68 4.66
CA GLY A 400 -6.74 -2.27 3.45
C GLY A 400 -7.44 -0.92 3.54
N PHE A 401 -7.72 -0.37 4.72
CA PHE A 401 -8.24 0.98 4.90
C PHE A 401 -7.72 1.63 6.19
N SER A 402 -7.41 2.90 6.11
CA SER A 402 -7.03 3.72 7.27
C SER A 402 -7.58 5.12 7.12
N ALA A 403 -7.93 5.72 8.24
CA ALA A 403 -8.39 7.10 8.35
C ALA A 403 -7.24 8.01 8.79
N GLY A 404 -7.01 9.09 8.06
CA GLY A 404 -5.94 10.02 8.37
C GLY A 404 -5.40 10.75 7.15
N LEU A 405 -4.11 11.02 7.16
CA LEU A 405 -3.38 11.69 6.08
C LEU A 405 -2.94 10.64 5.05
N ASN A 406 -3.37 10.81 3.80
CA ASN A 406 -3.01 9.92 2.70
C ASN A 406 -2.16 10.66 1.67
N PHE A 407 -1.05 10.05 1.29
CA PHE A 407 -0.16 10.54 0.25
C PHE A 407 0.23 9.38 -0.67
N GLY A 408 -0.08 9.49 -1.96
CA GLY A 408 0.26 8.50 -2.97
C GLY A 408 1.36 9.00 -3.90
N LEU A 409 2.32 8.14 -4.20
CA LEU A 409 3.29 8.33 -5.26
C LEU A 409 2.99 7.32 -6.37
N VAL A 410 2.68 7.83 -7.56
CA VAL A 410 2.38 7.02 -8.75
C VAL A 410 3.55 7.16 -9.72
N VAL A 411 4.22 6.05 -10.00
CA VAL A 411 5.30 5.96 -10.97
C VAL A 411 4.77 5.18 -12.17
N SER A 412 4.57 5.86 -13.28
CA SER A 412 4.14 5.27 -14.54
C SER A 412 5.32 5.24 -15.51
N THR A 413 5.66 4.06 -16.00
CA THR A 413 6.74 3.89 -16.98
C THR A 413 6.27 3.07 -18.16
N GLY A 414 6.65 3.50 -19.35
CA GLY A 414 6.45 2.76 -20.60
C GLY A 414 7.78 2.55 -21.29
N VAL A 415 7.99 1.34 -21.79
CA VAL A 415 9.16 1.00 -22.60
C VAL A 415 8.69 0.27 -23.85
N ALA A 416 9.16 0.71 -25.00
CA ALA A 416 8.82 0.09 -26.27
C ALA A 416 10.05 -0.06 -27.15
N ARG A 417 10.05 -1.11 -27.95
CA ARG A 417 11.01 -1.32 -29.03
C ARG A 417 10.27 -1.86 -30.26
N GLY A 418 10.56 -1.31 -31.43
CA GLY A 418 9.98 -1.76 -32.68
C GLY A 418 11.03 -1.72 -33.79
N SER A 419 11.01 -2.70 -34.68
CA SER A 419 11.70 -2.63 -35.96
C SER A 419 10.65 -2.50 -37.06
N ALA A 420 10.72 -1.45 -37.83
CA ALA A 420 9.92 -1.31 -39.03
C ALA A 420 10.62 -2.07 -40.18
N LEU A 421 10.49 -3.39 -40.18
CA LEU A 421 10.49 -4.12 -41.44
C LEU A 421 9.10 -3.95 -42.06
N SER A 422 8.73 -2.71 -42.36
CA SER A 422 7.40 -2.42 -42.84
C SER A 422 7.39 -2.49 -44.35
N GLN A 423 6.65 -3.44 -44.86
CA GLN A 423 6.22 -3.45 -46.26
C GLN A 423 5.34 -2.25 -46.64
N PHE A 424 4.98 -1.42 -45.66
CA PHE A 424 4.04 -0.30 -45.82
C PHE A 424 4.71 1.07 -45.90
N PHE A 425 6.00 1.15 -45.59
CA PHE A 425 6.76 2.40 -45.80
C PHE A 425 7.74 2.21 -46.95
N PRO A 426 7.75 3.08 -47.95
CA PRO A 426 8.79 3.05 -48.94
C PRO A 426 10.12 3.31 -48.25
N LEU A 427 10.98 2.27 -48.23
CA LEU A 427 12.32 2.39 -47.75
C LEU A 427 13.04 3.51 -48.52
N VAL A 428 13.52 4.51 -47.85
CA VAL A 428 14.43 5.48 -48.42
C VAL A 428 15.64 4.67 -48.94
N PRO A 429 16.02 4.79 -50.22
CA PRO A 429 17.16 4.04 -50.73
C PRO A 429 18.41 4.32 -49.90
N GLY A 430 18.94 3.29 -49.24
CA GLY A 430 20.11 3.40 -48.38
C GLY A 430 19.89 3.16 -46.87
N GLU A 431 18.68 3.23 -46.35
CA GLU A 431 18.37 2.90 -44.95
C GLU A 431 17.95 1.44 -44.82
N ARG A 432 18.71 0.67 -44.04
CA ARG A 432 18.54 -0.79 -43.93
C ARG A 432 17.54 -1.26 -42.87
N SER A 433 17.20 -0.45 -41.89
CA SER A 433 16.10 -0.73 -40.95
C SER A 433 15.86 0.50 -40.05
N LEU A 434 14.61 0.82 -39.78
CA LEU A 434 14.24 1.71 -38.67
C LEU A 434 14.06 0.87 -37.39
N ASP A 435 15.06 0.87 -36.52
CA ASP A 435 14.96 0.32 -35.16
C ASP A 435 14.55 1.45 -34.23
N CYS A 436 13.29 1.45 -33.82
CA CYS A 436 12.73 2.47 -32.92
C CYS A 436 12.72 1.98 -31.48
N LYS A 437 13.21 2.79 -30.58
CA LYS A 437 13.04 2.58 -29.15
C LYS A 437 12.43 3.81 -28.48
N GLY A 438 11.59 3.57 -27.47
CA GLY A 438 10.96 4.61 -26.69
C GLY A 438 10.93 4.27 -25.22
N ALA A 439 11.01 5.28 -24.39
CA ALA A 439 10.80 5.17 -22.97
C ALA A 439 10.07 6.40 -22.45
N SER A 440 9.14 6.18 -21.52
CA SER A 440 8.44 7.24 -20.81
C SER A 440 8.53 7.01 -19.31
N LEU A 441 8.58 8.10 -18.56
CA LEU A 441 8.44 8.10 -17.12
C LEU A 441 7.57 9.29 -16.73
N THR A 442 6.53 8.99 -15.97
CA THR A 442 5.67 9.99 -15.33
C THR A 442 5.63 9.72 -13.84
N VAL A 443 5.77 10.73 -13.04
CA VAL A 443 5.64 10.66 -11.59
C VAL A 443 4.58 11.65 -11.15
N ASP A 444 3.53 11.11 -10.55
CA ASP A 444 2.43 11.90 -9.99
C ASP A 444 2.35 11.69 -8.49
N THR A 445 1.85 12.69 -7.79
CA THR A 445 1.43 12.56 -6.40
C THR A 445 -0.07 12.65 -6.28
N THR A 446 -0.63 11.91 -5.33
CA THR A 446 -2.03 12.02 -4.92
C THR A 446 -2.10 12.25 -3.42
N TYR A 447 -3.08 13.03 -2.95
CA TYR A 447 -3.22 13.32 -1.53
C TYR A 447 -4.66 13.62 -1.14
N ASN A 448 -5.02 13.23 0.06
CA ASN A 448 -6.26 13.64 0.75
C ASN A 448 -6.14 13.39 2.26
N VAL A 449 -7.09 13.93 2.98
CA VAL A 449 -7.31 13.65 4.41
C VAL A 449 -8.64 12.94 4.53
N GLY A 450 -8.63 11.70 5.04
CA GLY A 450 -9.81 10.86 5.09
C GLY A 450 -9.43 9.40 4.97
N TYR A 451 -10.18 8.62 4.20
CA TYR A 451 -9.79 7.25 3.85
C TYR A 451 -9.59 7.08 2.34
N SER A 452 -8.80 6.11 1.98
CA SER A 452 -8.63 5.67 0.59
C SER A 452 -8.44 4.15 0.57
N ILE A 453 -9.21 3.46 -0.28
CA ILE A 453 -9.20 2.01 -0.39
C ILE A 453 -8.98 1.57 -1.84
N PRO A 454 -8.26 0.46 -2.09
CA PRO A 454 -8.16 -0.12 -3.41
C PRO A 454 -9.54 -0.47 -4.01
N ALA A 455 -9.67 -0.39 -5.34
CA ALA A 455 -10.95 -0.64 -6.00
C ALA A 455 -11.55 -2.03 -5.71
N ILE A 456 -10.67 -3.04 -5.59
CA ILE A 456 -11.10 -4.41 -5.26
C ILE A 456 -11.61 -4.50 -3.82
N VAL A 457 -10.95 -3.83 -2.87
CA VAL A 457 -11.38 -3.75 -1.47
C VAL A 457 -12.75 -3.06 -1.38
N GLN A 458 -12.95 -1.95 -2.12
CA GLN A 458 -14.23 -1.27 -2.19
C GLN A 458 -15.38 -2.20 -2.63
N LYS A 459 -15.14 -3.01 -3.66
CA LYS A 459 -16.17 -3.96 -4.16
C LYS A 459 -16.57 -4.95 -3.06
N VAL A 460 -15.59 -5.52 -2.37
CA VAL A 460 -15.83 -6.48 -1.28
C VAL A 460 -16.56 -5.81 -0.11
N VAL A 461 -16.09 -4.65 0.34
CA VAL A 461 -16.73 -3.89 1.43
C VAL A 461 -18.17 -3.52 1.05
N ASN A 462 -18.40 -3.03 -0.17
CA ASN A 462 -19.76 -2.67 -0.63
C ASN A 462 -20.66 -3.90 -0.80
N PHE A 463 -20.12 -5.07 -1.09
CA PHE A 463 -20.89 -6.31 -1.05
C PHE A 463 -21.41 -6.56 0.38
N PHE A 464 -20.54 -6.51 1.40
CA PHE A 464 -20.95 -6.68 2.79
C PHE A 464 -21.96 -5.61 3.23
N LEU A 465 -21.69 -4.33 2.92
CA LEU A 465 -22.59 -3.25 3.26
C LEU A 465 -23.99 -3.45 2.69
N ARG A 466 -24.11 -3.93 1.45
CA ARG A 466 -25.41 -4.29 0.85
C ARG A 466 -26.10 -5.45 1.57
N VAL A 467 -25.33 -6.47 1.97
CA VAL A 467 -25.87 -7.61 2.75
C VAL A 467 -26.50 -7.14 4.05
N PHE A 468 -25.92 -6.13 4.68
CA PHE A 468 -26.41 -5.55 5.94
C PHE A 468 -27.34 -4.33 5.75
N ASN A 469 -27.82 -4.08 4.52
CA ASN A 469 -28.64 -2.91 4.15
C ASN A 469 -27.99 -1.55 4.52
N ALA A 470 -26.66 -1.51 4.59
CA ALA A 470 -25.91 -0.29 4.81
C ALA A 470 -25.60 0.42 3.48
N LYS A 471 -25.41 1.75 3.54
CA LYS A 471 -25.08 2.53 2.35
C LYS A 471 -23.71 2.13 1.80
N PRO A 472 -23.56 1.95 0.47
CA PRO A 472 -22.29 1.73 -0.16
C PRO A 472 -21.34 2.90 0.11
N ILE A 473 -20.05 2.60 0.23
CA ILE A 473 -19.01 3.61 0.39
C ILE A 473 -18.33 3.90 -0.95
N ALA A 474 -17.82 5.12 -1.09
CA ALA A 474 -16.96 5.50 -2.19
C ALA A 474 -15.56 4.86 -2.05
N ARG A 475 -14.73 4.94 -3.09
CA ARG A 475 -13.34 4.49 -3.06
C ARG A 475 -12.46 5.35 -2.14
N SER A 476 -12.85 6.57 -1.95
CA SER A 476 -12.22 7.52 -1.01
C SER A 476 -13.30 8.34 -0.35
N GLY A 477 -13.02 8.81 0.85
CA GLY A 477 -13.82 9.80 1.57
C GLY A 477 -12.89 10.83 2.20
N GLY A 478 -13.43 11.97 2.62
CA GLY A 478 -12.66 13.07 3.20
C GLY A 478 -12.45 14.23 2.24
N ILE A 479 -11.36 14.97 2.42
CA ILE A 479 -11.04 16.18 1.65
C ILE A 479 -9.63 16.14 1.07
N PRO A 480 -9.39 16.56 -0.21
CA PRO A 480 -10.44 16.72 -1.23
C PRO A 480 -11.00 15.37 -1.68
N ASP A 481 -12.22 15.38 -2.18
CA ASP A 481 -12.84 14.23 -2.81
C ASP A 481 -13.24 14.59 -4.26
N PRO A 482 -12.72 13.91 -5.28
CA PRO A 482 -11.71 12.85 -5.22
C PRO A 482 -10.35 13.35 -4.72
N PRO A 483 -9.43 12.43 -4.30
CA PRO A 483 -8.06 12.82 -3.93
C PRO A 483 -7.40 13.68 -5.00
N ALA A 484 -6.78 14.79 -4.58
CA ALA A 484 -6.07 15.67 -5.50
C ALA A 484 -4.89 14.94 -6.13
N ARG A 485 -4.60 15.24 -7.40
CA ARG A 485 -3.47 14.70 -8.15
C ARG A 485 -2.61 15.84 -8.69
N LYS A 486 -1.29 15.68 -8.57
CA LYS A 486 -0.33 16.63 -9.12
C LYS A 486 0.78 15.88 -9.83
N ASN A 487 1.01 16.23 -11.09
CA ASN A 487 2.18 15.77 -11.82
C ASN A 487 3.42 16.50 -11.31
N ILE A 488 4.46 15.74 -10.96
CA ILE A 488 5.75 16.29 -10.52
C ILE A 488 6.86 16.05 -11.55
N PHE A 489 6.68 15.09 -12.46
CA PHE A 489 7.61 14.80 -13.53
C PHE A 489 6.90 14.07 -14.67
N SER A 490 7.22 14.47 -15.92
CA SER A 490 6.80 13.74 -17.10
C SER A 490 7.87 13.88 -18.17
N ARG A 491 8.35 12.75 -18.67
CA ARG A 491 9.34 12.71 -19.76
C ARG A 491 9.08 11.51 -20.65
N ALA A 492 9.00 11.76 -21.95
CA ALA A 492 9.00 10.74 -22.99
C ALA A 492 10.20 10.99 -23.92
N GLN A 493 10.84 9.93 -24.32
CA GLN A 493 12.02 9.97 -25.19
C GLN A 493 11.91 8.87 -26.24
N TYR A 494 12.36 9.18 -27.45
CA TYR A 494 12.34 8.28 -28.61
C TYR A 494 13.67 8.35 -29.32
N GLU A 495 14.12 7.26 -29.87
CA GLU A 495 15.34 7.18 -30.67
C GLU A 495 15.12 6.19 -31.85
N PRO A 496 15.39 6.59 -33.10
CA PRO A 496 15.68 7.96 -33.55
C PRO A 496 14.47 8.90 -33.37
N LYS A 497 14.71 10.21 -33.43
CA LYS A 497 13.66 11.24 -33.22
C LYS A 497 12.47 11.11 -34.17
N GLY A 498 12.65 10.56 -35.35
CA GLY A 498 11.59 10.30 -36.33
C GLY A 498 10.63 9.15 -35.98
N CYS A 499 10.88 8.42 -34.88
CA CYS A 499 9.97 7.37 -34.36
C CYS A 499 8.81 7.93 -33.53
N GLN A 500 8.69 9.23 -33.41
CA GLN A 500 7.56 9.88 -32.78
C GLN A 500 6.38 9.85 -33.77
N ALA A 501 5.32 9.08 -33.43
CA ALA A 501 4.08 9.03 -34.19
C ALA A 501 3.19 10.25 -33.86
#